data_6ec003d8d554e9b64ed6befe7f641eaa
#
_entry.id   6ec003d8d554e9b64ed6befe7f641eaa
#
_cell.length_a   1.000
_cell.length_b   1.000
_cell.length_c   1.000
_cell.angle_alpha   90.00
_cell.angle_beta   90.00
_cell.angle_gamma   90.00
#
_symmetry.space_group_name_H-M   'P 1'
#
loop_
_entity.id
_entity.type
_entity.pdbx_description
1 polymer ?
#
loop_
_entity_poly.entity_id
_entity_poly.type
_entity_poly.pdbx_seq_one_letter_code
_entity_poly.pdbx_strand_id
1 'polypeptide(L)'
;MGFPKGFLWGGAVAAHQLEGGWQEGGKGISVADVMTLGGPNKPREITDGVVPGKIYPNHEAIDFYHHYEEDIALLAKMGFKCFRTSIAWTRIFPNGDEVEANEAGLKFYDDLFDTLHRYGMEPIVTLSHFEMPYNLVTKYGGWRNRKLVDFFVRFAV
;
A
#
# COMPACT_ATOMS: atom_id res chain seq x y z
N MET A 1 -16.29 -26.89 -19.81
CA MET A 1 -14.97 -26.23 -19.91
C MET A 1 -14.53 -25.86 -18.51
N GLY A 2 -13.31 -26.19 -18.11
CA GLY A 2 -12.71 -25.82 -16.81
C GLY A 2 -11.50 -24.92 -17.02
N PHE A 3 -10.97 -24.38 -15.93
CA PHE A 3 -9.73 -23.60 -15.97
C PHE A 3 -8.54 -24.50 -16.30
N PRO A 4 -7.46 -23.95 -16.91
CA PRO A 4 -6.25 -24.71 -17.20
C PRO A 4 -5.65 -25.34 -15.95
N LYS A 5 -4.92 -26.47 -16.12
CA LYS A 5 -4.12 -27.05 -15.03
C LYS A 5 -3.08 -26.01 -14.59
N GLY A 6 -2.98 -25.76 -13.26
CA GLY A 6 -2.06 -24.78 -12.69
C GLY A 6 -2.60 -23.35 -12.67
N PHE A 7 -3.88 -23.13 -12.97
CA PHE A 7 -4.51 -21.83 -12.80
C PHE A 7 -4.46 -21.38 -11.32
N LEU A 8 -3.96 -20.17 -11.09
CA LEU A 8 -3.80 -19.63 -9.74
C LEU A 8 -5.08 -18.90 -9.32
N TRP A 9 -5.77 -19.46 -8.34
CA TRP A 9 -6.89 -18.81 -7.67
C TRP A 9 -6.40 -17.96 -6.51
N GLY A 10 -6.93 -16.74 -6.36
CA GLY A 10 -6.52 -15.85 -5.28
C GLY A 10 -7.37 -14.60 -5.16
N GLY A 11 -6.87 -13.63 -4.45
CA GLY A 11 -7.51 -12.35 -4.20
C GLY A 11 -6.60 -11.17 -4.50
N ALA A 12 -7.21 -9.99 -4.59
CA ALA A 12 -6.53 -8.75 -4.88
C ALA A 12 -6.93 -7.65 -3.89
N VAL A 13 -5.95 -6.92 -3.40
CA VAL A 13 -6.09 -5.76 -2.52
C VAL A 13 -5.14 -4.66 -2.96
N ALA A 14 -5.10 -3.55 -2.22
CA ALA A 14 -4.09 -2.51 -2.38
C ALA A 14 -3.59 -2.05 -1.00
N ALA A 15 -2.31 -1.70 -0.91
CA ALA A 15 -1.61 -1.35 0.32
C ALA A 15 -2.41 -0.37 1.19
N HIS A 16 -2.79 0.78 0.64
CA HIS A 16 -3.53 1.81 1.39
C HIS A 16 -4.93 1.38 1.85
N GLN A 17 -5.49 0.29 1.29
CA GLN A 17 -6.83 -0.19 1.62
C GLN A 17 -6.82 -1.17 2.80
N LEU A 18 -5.68 -1.84 3.07
CA LEU A 18 -5.65 -2.88 4.10
C LEU A 18 -4.53 -2.70 5.13
N GLU A 19 -3.39 -2.09 4.79
CA GLU A 19 -2.23 -2.12 5.68
C GLU A 19 -2.48 -1.46 7.03
N GLY A 20 -3.02 -0.26 7.07
CA GLY A 20 -2.99 0.54 8.30
C GLY A 20 -1.56 0.93 8.67
N GLY A 21 -1.23 1.03 9.96
CA GLY A 21 0.11 1.39 10.43
C GLY A 21 0.66 2.64 9.74
N TRP A 22 -0.18 3.66 9.54
CA TRP A 22 0.06 4.77 8.62
C TRP A 22 1.26 5.67 8.97
N GLN A 23 1.75 5.61 10.23
CA GLN A 23 2.96 6.32 10.68
C GLN A 23 4.04 5.36 11.17
N GLU A 24 3.80 4.05 11.13
CA GLU A 24 4.71 3.06 11.68
C GLU A 24 5.82 2.69 10.70
N GLY A 25 6.94 2.23 11.24
CA GLY A 25 8.12 1.90 10.44
C GLY A 25 8.67 3.06 9.62
N GLY A 26 8.41 4.31 10.02
CA GLY A 26 8.86 5.48 9.29
C GLY A 26 8.05 5.81 8.03
N LYS A 27 6.87 5.19 7.84
CA LYS A 27 5.99 5.48 6.70
C LYS A 27 5.58 6.96 6.67
N GLY A 28 5.67 7.57 5.50
CA GLY A 28 5.19 8.93 5.26
C GLY A 28 3.70 9.00 4.90
N ILE A 29 3.19 10.22 4.79
CA ILE A 29 1.80 10.49 4.42
C ILE A 29 1.62 10.35 2.91
N SER A 30 0.65 9.56 2.49
CA SER A 30 0.20 9.47 1.09
C SER A 30 -1.03 10.34 0.83
N VAL A 31 -1.37 10.51 -0.44
CA VAL A 31 -2.64 11.18 -0.81
C VAL A 31 -3.88 10.42 -0.31
N ALA A 32 -3.78 9.13 -0.08
CA ALA A 32 -4.87 8.33 0.49
C ALA A 32 -5.07 8.61 1.99
N ASP A 33 -4.01 8.99 2.71
CA ASP A 33 -4.05 9.27 4.14
C ASP A 33 -4.70 10.62 4.48
N VAL A 34 -4.95 11.47 3.48
CA VAL A 34 -5.68 12.75 3.62
C VAL A 34 -7.10 12.70 3.05
N MET A 35 -7.60 11.49 2.75
CA MET A 35 -8.97 11.26 2.28
C MET A 35 -9.86 10.81 3.43
N THR A 36 -10.83 11.65 3.81
CA THR A 36 -11.72 11.39 4.96
C THR A 36 -12.72 10.28 4.68
N LEU A 37 -13.33 9.76 5.74
CA LEU A 37 -14.49 8.88 5.64
C LEU A 37 -15.68 9.65 5.06
N GLY A 38 -16.26 9.11 3.98
CA GLY A 38 -17.54 9.57 3.45
C GLY A 38 -18.72 8.82 4.08
N GLY A 39 -19.94 9.14 3.60
CA GLY A 39 -21.17 8.48 4.03
C GLY A 39 -22.27 8.63 2.96
N PRO A 40 -23.47 8.07 3.19
CA PRO A 40 -24.54 8.07 2.19
C PRO A 40 -24.89 9.44 1.62
N ASN A 41 -24.78 10.50 2.43
CA ASN A 41 -25.09 11.88 2.06
C ASN A 41 -23.89 12.83 2.26
N LYS A 42 -22.70 12.29 2.44
CA LYS A 42 -21.47 13.06 2.67
C LYS A 42 -20.34 12.48 1.80
N PRO A 43 -19.90 13.21 0.77
CA PRO A 43 -18.75 12.76 -0.03
C PRO A 43 -17.48 12.71 0.84
N ARG A 44 -16.51 11.92 0.41
CA ARG A 44 -15.15 11.98 0.95
C ARG A 44 -14.55 13.34 0.64
N GLU A 45 -13.83 13.90 1.60
CA GLU A 45 -13.08 15.14 1.43
C GLU A 45 -11.58 14.81 1.33
N ILE A 46 -10.87 15.52 0.48
CA ILE A 46 -9.41 15.57 0.47
C ILE A 46 -9.03 16.79 1.29
N THR A 47 -8.33 16.56 2.41
CA THR A 47 -7.94 17.65 3.32
C THR A 47 -6.52 18.12 3.01
N ASP A 48 -6.21 19.36 3.41
CA ASP A 48 -4.83 19.87 3.38
C ASP A 48 -4.07 19.35 4.61
N GLY A 49 -3.46 18.16 4.42
CA GLY A 49 -2.87 17.38 5.50
C GLY A 49 -3.90 16.67 6.39
N VAL A 50 -3.43 16.05 7.46
CA VAL A 50 -4.27 15.36 8.44
C VAL A 50 -4.85 16.38 9.43
N VAL A 51 -6.19 16.48 9.47
CA VAL A 51 -6.92 17.42 10.32
C VAL A 51 -7.41 16.72 11.59
N PRO A 52 -7.09 17.23 12.79
CA PRO A 52 -7.57 16.65 14.04
C PRO A 52 -9.11 16.54 14.09
N GLY A 53 -9.60 15.41 14.60
CA GLY A 53 -11.04 15.15 14.74
C GLY A 53 -11.75 14.67 13.47
N LYS A 54 -11.07 14.57 12.33
CA LYS A 54 -11.57 13.88 11.13
C LYS A 54 -11.15 12.42 11.14
N ILE A 55 -11.98 11.56 10.54
CA ILE A 55 -11.73 10.12 10.43
C ILE A 55 -11.14 9.84 9.05
N TYR A 56 -10.02 9.16 9.04
CA TYR A 56 -9.30 8.73 7.85
C TYR A 56 -9.23 7.20 7.84
N PRO A 57 -10.08 6.51 7.05
CA PRO A 57 -10.18 5.05 7.10
C PRO A 57 -8.87 4.31 6.83
N ASN A 58 -8.02 4.90 5.99
CA ASN A 58 -6.77 4.27 5.58
C ASN A 58 -5.69 4.29 6.67
N HIS A 59 -5.86 5.07 7.75
CA HIS A 59 -4.89 5.11 8.84
C HIS A 59 -4.86 3.80 9.62
N GLU A 60 -6.01 3.17 9.81
CA GLU A 60 -6.17 1.90 10.51
C GLU A 60 -6.45 0.75 9.54
N ALA A 61 -7.34 0.99 8.55
CA ALA A 61 -7.80 0.02 7.57
C ALA A 61 -8.27 -1.28 8.24
N ILE A 62 -7.67 -2.43 7.93
CA ILE A 62 -7.87 -3.69 8.67
C ILE A 62 -6.62 -4.08 9.48
N ASP A 63 -5.68 -3.16 9.62
CA ASP A 63 -4.42 -3.34 10.36
C ASP A 63 -3.57 -4.53 9.88
N PHE A 64 -3.57 -4.75 8.57
CA PHE A 64 -2.82 -5.84 7.96
C PHE A 64 -1.31 -5.72 8.22
N TYR A 65 -0.81 -4.50 8.45
CA TYR A 65 0.59 -4.27 8.82
C TYR A 65 1.04 -5.09 10.03
N HIS A 66 0.15 -5.26 11.03
CA HIS A 66 0.43 -6.06 12.21
C HIS A 66 -0.07 -7.50 12.11
N HIS A 67 -1.08 -7.77 11.28
CA HIS A 67 -1.79 -9.06 11.23
C HIS A 67 -1.54 -9.87 9.95
N TYR A 68 -0.63 -9.43 9.06
CA TYR A 68 -0.41 -10.08 7.76
C TYR A 68 -0.10 -11.58 7.86
N GLU A 69 0.64 -12.03 8.88
CA GLU A 69 0.96 -13.45 9.05
C GLU A 69 -0.30 -14.30 9.30
N GLU A 70 -1.19 -13.83 10.17
CA GLU A 70 -2.46 -14.50 10.50
C GLU A 70 -3.41 -14.48 9.30
N ASP A 71 -3.54 -13.35 8.64
CA ASP A 71 -4.42 -13.15 7.49
C ASP A 71 -3.97 -14.03 6.30
N ILE A 72 -2.68 -14.08 6.02
CA ILE A 72 -2.10 -14.94 4.98
C ILE A 72 -2.36 -16.41 5.31
N ALA A 73 -2.20 -16.82 6.57
CA ALA A 73 -2.50 -18.18 6.99
C ALA A 73 -3.98 -18.54 6.76
N LEU A 74 -4.91 -17.60 7.00
CA LEU A 74 -6.33 -17.79 6.73
C LEU A 74 -6.63 -17.90 5.23
N LEU A 75 -6.03 -17.03 4.40
CA LEU A 75 -6.16 -17.08 2.94
C LEU A 75 -5.64 -18.41 2.38
N ALA A 76 -4.52 -18.89 2.90
CA ALA A 76 -3.97 -20.20 2.51
C ALA A 76 -4.93 -21.36 2.86
N LYS A 77 -5.56 -21.32 4.05
CA LYS A 77 -6.61 -22.30 4.44
C LYS A 77 -7.84 -22.23 3.53
N MET A 78 -8.17 -21.08 2.98
CA MET A 78 -9.23 -20.91 1.98
C MET A 78 -8.84 -21.48 0.60
N GLY A 79 -7.58 -21.85 0.42
CA GLY A 79 -7.08 -22.44 -0.83
C GLY A 79 -6.48 -21.46 -1.83
N PHE A 80 -6.20 -20.23 -1.43
CA PHE A 80 -5.54 -19.24 -2.28
C PHE A 80 -4.17 -19.72 -2.73
N LYS A 81 -3.83 -19.47 -4.00
CA LYS A 81 -2.57 -19.78 -4.65
C LYS A 81 -1.80 -18.57 -5.14
N CYS A 82 -2.46 -17.42 -5.14
CA CYS A 82 -1.82 -16.13 -5.37
C CYS A 82 -2.50 -15.05 -4.54
N PHE A 83 -1.74 -14.01 -4.24
CA PHE A 83 -2.22 -12.83 -3.53
C PHE A 83 -1.68 -11.57 -4.20
N ARG A 84 -2.58 -10.72 -4.68
CA ARG A 84 -2.19 -9.45 -5.30
C ARG A 84 -2.29 -8.32 -4.30
N THR A 85 -1.20 -7.59 -4.12
CA THR A 85 -1.19 -6.33 -3.38
C THR A 85 -0.36 -5.27 -4.09
N SER A 86 -0.45 -4.02 -3.65
CA SER A 86 0.46 -2.96 -4.08
C SER A 86 1.53 -2.70 -3.01
N ILE A 87 2.56 -1.97 -3.38
CA ILE A 87 3.56 -1.43 -2.45
C ILE A 87 3.19 0.03 -2.15
N ALA A 88 3.07 0.39 -0.87
CA ALA A 88 2.90 1.77 -0.47
C ALA A 88 4.21 2.54 -0.71
N TRP A 89 4.23 3.42 -1.71
CA TRP A 89 5.41 4.23 -2.04
C TRP A 89 5.97 4.94 -0.80
N THR A 90 5.08 5.50 0.03
CA THR A 90 5.46 6.22 1.26
C THR A 90 6.04 5.34 2.36
N ARG A 91 5.94 4.02 2.26
CA ARG A 91 6.61 3.11 3.18
C ARG A 91 8.07 2.92 2.79
N ILE A 92 8.38 2.97 1.49
CA ILE A 92 9.74 2.83 0.96
C ILE A 92 10.43 4.19 0.88
N PHE A 93 9.75 5.23 0.40
CA PHE A 93 10.25 6.61 0.33
C PHE A 93 9.19 7.53 0.97
N PRO A 94 9.31 7.86 2.26
CA PRO A 94 8.29 8.57 3.03
C PRO A 94 7.81 9.89 2.43
N ASN A 95 8.71 10.68 1.85
CA ASN A 95 8.39 11.93 1.14
C ASN A 95 8.38 11.75 -0.40
N GLY A 96 8.92 10.63 -0.89
CA GLY A 96 9.00 10.28 -2.31
C GLY A 96 10.15 10.89 -3.07
N ASP A 97 10.89 11.83 -2.48
CA ASP A 97 12.05 12.52 -3.10
C ASP A 97 13.39 12.21 -2.42
N GLU A 98 13.41 11.27 -1.47
CA GLU A 98 14.62 10.79 -0.84
C GLU A 98 15.54 10.07 -1.82
N VAL A 99 16.82 10.03 -1.50
CA VAL A 99 17.84 9.26 -2.23
C VAL A 99 17.88 7.83 -1.72
N GLU A 100 17.80 7.65 -0.40
CA GLU A 100 17.87 6.36 0.28
C GLU A 100 16.46 5.85 0.63
N ALA A 101 16.25 4.55 0.46
CA ALA A 101 15.01 3.90 0.85
C ALA A 101 14.91 3.74 2.38
N ASN A 102 13.70 3.66 2.89
CA ASN A 102 13.44 3.35 4.28
C ASN A 102 13.56 1.83 4.50
N GLU A 103 14.60 1.41 5.18
CA GLU A 103 14.91 0.00 5.47
C GLU A 103 13.78 -0.73 6.20
N ALA A 104 13.06 -0.07 7.09
CA ALA A 104 11.93 -0.68 7.79
C ALA A 104 10.77 -1.00 6.83
N GLY A 105 10.57 -0.16 5.83
CA GLY A 105 9.57 -0.40 4.78
C GLY A 105 9.98 -1.54 3.86
N LEU A 106 11.24 -1.60 3.43
CA LEU A 106 11.77 -2.71 2.65
C LEU A 106 11.62 -4.03 3.39
N LYS A 107 12.05 -4.06 4.65
CA LYS A 107 11.94 -5.25 5.50
C LYS A 107 10.49 -5.73 5.65
N PHE A 108 9.52 -4.84 5.80
CA PHE A 108 8.12 -5.23 5.91
C PHE A 108 7.65 -6.00 4.65
N TYR A 109 8.01 -5.52 3.45
CA TYR A 109 7.62 -6.21 2.21
C TYR A 109 8.40 -7.50 1.99
N ASP A 110 9.67 -7.58 2.38
CA ASP A 110 10.43 -8.83 2.36
C ASP A 110 9.75 -9.89 3.24
N ASP A 111 9.45 -9.55 4.50
CA ASP A 111 8.78 -10.43 5.45
C ASP A 111 7.38 -10.86 4.95
N LEU A 112 6.64 -9.94 4.33
CA LEU A 112 5.33 -10.19 3.74
C LEU A 112 5.41 -11.20 2.58
N PHE A 113 6.33 -11.00 1.63
CA PHE A 113 6.47 -11.88 0.47
C PHE A 113 7.04 -13.24 0.86
N ASP A 114 7.98 -13.29 1.79
CA ASP A 114 8.48 -14.55 2.36
C ASP A 114 7.36 -15.32 3.05
N THR A 115 6.46 -14.65 3.74
CA THR A 115 5.30 -15.28 4.36
C THR A 115 4.35 -15.85 3.31
N LEU A 116 4.05 -15.13 2.23
CA LEU A 116 3.24 -15.65 1.11
C LEU A 116 3.87 -16.91 0.51
N HIS A 117 5.18 -16.90 0.22
CA HIS A 117 5.90 -18.05 -0.31
C HIS A 117 5.90 -19.24 0.66
N ARG A 118 6.05 -19.00 1.96
CA ARG A 118 5.97 -20.04 3.01
C ARG A 118 4.64 -20.78 2.98
N TYR A 119 3.55 -20.09 2.64
CA TYR A 119 2.22 -20.68 2.48
C TYR A 119 1.89 -21.15 1.06
N GLY A 120 2.86 -21.14 0.16
CA GLY A 120 2.70 -21.58 -1.24
C GLY A 120 1.78 -20.70 -2.07
N MET A 121 1.74 -19.43 -1.74
CA MET A 121 1.04 -18.39 -2.50
C MET A 121 2.02 -17.52 -3.29
N GLU A 122 1.72 -17.29 -4.56
CA GLU A 122 2.49 -16.41 -5.43
C GLU A 122 2.10 -14.95 -5.20
N PRO A 123 3.04 -14.05 -4.83
CA PRO A 123 2.77 -12.63 -4.76
C PRO A 123 2.64 -12.03 -6.16
N ILE A 124 1.56 -11.28 -6.41
CA ILE A 124 1.38 -10.47 -7.62
C ILE A 124 1.49 -9.02 -7.21
N VAL A 125 2.63 -8.41 -7.51
CA VAL A 125 2.98 -7.08 -7.01
C VAL A 125 2.56 -5.99 -8.00
N THR A 126 1.83 -4.99 -7.50
CA THR A 126 1.58 -3.72 -8.19
C THR A 126 2.46 -2.65 -7.57
N LEU A 127 3.32 -2.01 -8.35
CA LEU A 127 4.23 -0.99 -7.81
C LEU A 127 3.49 0.18 -7.15
N SER A 128 2.43 0.67 -7.76
CA SER A 128 1.59 1.73 -7.20
C SER A 128 0.14 1.53 -7.60
N HIS A 129 -0.79 1.71 -6.66
CA HIS A 129 -2.23 1.64 -6.90
C HIS A 129 -2.87 3.04 -6.85
N PHE A 130 -2.26 4.05 -7.44
CA PHE A 130 -2.57 5.48 -7.55
C PHE A 130 -2.03 6.35 -6.39
N GLU A 131 -1.95 5.85 -5.18
CA GLU A 131 -1.46 6.63 -4.05
C GLU A 131 0.01 7.04 -4.25
N MET A 132 0.29 8.31 -4.01
CA MET A 132 1.64 8.84 -4.05
C MET A 132 1.96 9.57 -2.74
N PRO A 133 3.24 9.79 -2.41
CA PRO A 133 3.62 10.63 -1.28
C PRO A 133 2.98 12.02 -1.36
N TYR A 134 2.32 12.45 -0.29
CA TYR A 134 1.64 13.74 -0.22
C TYR A 134 2.61 14.90 -0.43
N ASN A 135 3.85 14.79 0.05
CA ASN A 135 4.92 15.75 -0.21
C ASN A 135 5.16 15.99 -1.70
N LEU A 136 5.05 14.96 -2.56
CA LEU A 136 5.22 15.14 -4.00
C LEU A 136 4.10 15.98 -4.63
N VAL A 137 2.91 15.97 -4.03
CA VAL A 137 1.80 16.83 -4.46
C VAL A 137 2.03 18.28 -4.02
N THR A 138 2.34 18.48 -2.75
CA THR A 138 2.47 19.82 -2.16
C THR A 138 3.71 20.55 -2.65
N LYS A 139 4.85 19.87 -2.75
CA LYS A 139 6.13 20.47 -3.13
C LYS A 139 6.34 20.57 -4.64
N TYR A 140 5.83 19.59 -5.40
CA TYR A 140 6.09 19.49 -6.84
C TYR A 140 4.84 19.62 -7.72
N GLY A 141 3.64 19.63 -7.15
CA GLY A 141 2.39 19.65 -7.89
C GLY A 141 1.99 18.31 -8.52
N GLY A 142 2.53 17.20 -8.00
CA GLY A 142 2.22 15.84 -8.45
C GLY A 142 2.72 15.56 -9.88
N TRP A 143 2.05 14.65 -10.57
CA TRP A 143 2.43 14.19 -11.92
C TRP A 143 2.51 15.26 -13.01
N ARG A 144 2.13 16.50 -12.73
CA ARG A 144 2.37 17.63 -13.64
C ARG A 144 3.84 18.04 -13.70
N ASN A 145 4.65 17.61 -12.75
CA ASN A 145 6.09 17.90 -12.70
C ASN A 145 6.90 16.70 -13.22
N ARG A 146 7.74 16.94 -14.21
CA ARG A 146 8.57 15.89 -14.84
C ARG A 146 9.51 15.19 -13.86
N LYS A 147 9.92 15.82 -12.78
CA LYS A 147 10.79 15.22 -11.75
C LYS A 147 10.18 13.98 -11.09
N LEU A 148 8.85 13.87 -11.08
CA LEU A 148 8.21 12.68 -10.52
C LEU A 148 8.53 11.41 -11.27
N VAL A 149 8.87 11.51 -12.56
CA VAL A 149 9.33 10.36 -13.35
C VAL A 149 10.62 9.79 -12.74
N ASP A 150 11.58 10.67 -12.39
CA ASP A 150 12.86 10.25 -11.81
C ASP A 150 12.65 9.65 -10.40
N PHE A 151 11.76 10.24 -9.60
CA PHE A 151 11.40 9.71 -8.28
C PHE A 151 10.71 8.36 -8.37
N PHE A 152 9.80 8.20 -9.34
CA PHE A 152 9.12 6.92 -9.55
C PHE A 152 10.06 5.84 -10.08
N VAL A 153 10.98 6.19 -10.96
CA VAL A 153 12.04 5.25 -11.44
C VAL A 153 12.86 4.75 -10.26
N ARG A 154 13.28 5.64 -9.36
CA ARG A 154 14.02 5.25 -8.15
C ARG A 154 13.21 4.31 -7.24
N PHE A 155 11.90 4.56 -7.11
CA PHE A 155 11.01 3.67 -6.36
C PHE A 155 10.85 2.30 -7.02
N ALA A 156 10.92 2.22 -8.36
CA ALA A 156 10.66 1.01 -9.12
C ALA A 156 11.90 0.11 -9.34
N VAL A 157 13.09 0.59 -9.03
CA VAL A 157 14.39 -0.10 -9.23
C VAL A 157 14.94 -0.62 -7.92
#